data_dbb54e2d7f1871266a189fd045aa578e
#
_entry.id   dbb54e2d7f1871266a189fd045aa578e
#
_cell.length_a   1.000
_cell.length_b   1.000
_cell.length_c   1.000
_cell.angle_alpha   90.00
_cell.angle_beta   90.00
_cell.angle_gamma   90.00
#
_symmetry.space_group_name_H-M   'P 1'
#
loop_
_entity.id
_entity.type
_entity.pdbx_description
1 polymer ?
#
loop_
_entity_poly.entity_id
_entity_poly.type
_entity_poly.pdbx_seq_one_letter_code
_entity_poly.pdbx_strand_id
1 'polypeptide(L)'
;MKLREKAETMKKGGHTVMHTICLKDNWTLTVLGKNVYDIPETPIETKVPSTVYGTLLEKGLIPDPFYRDNELDALKLMENDFAYETTIVISEEDRKADRLFLHFDGIDTIADVYLNGEKIGSADNMNRVWEYDITDLVAGDAADTVYQVKVVLHSPTKFIAEEEAKCPVGAASDAMP
;
A
#
# COMPACT_ATOMS: atom_id res chain seq x y z
N MET A 1 6.49 3.34 -3.82
CA MET A 1 6.45 2.07 -4.60
C MET A 1 7.23 2.22 -5.90
N LYS A 2 7.81 1.17 -6.38
CA LYS A 2 8.59 1.14 -7.62
C LYS A 2 8.26 -0.14 -8.38
N LEU A 3 8.09 -0.04 -9.69
CA LEU A 3 8.15 -1.21 -10.56
C LEU A 3 9.63 -1.49 -10.83
N ARG A 4 10.10 -2.67 -10.53
CA ARG A 4 11.48 -3.10 -10.80
C ARG A 4 11.48 -4.24 -11.80
N GLU A 5 12.25 -4.05 -12.85
CA GLU A 5 12.54 -5.06 -13.85
C GLU A 5 13.93 -5.63 -13.59
N LYS A 6 14.03 -6.94 -13.52
CA LYS A 6 15.30 -7.66 -13.57
C LYS A 6 15.44 -8.31 -14.93
N ALA A 7 16.27 -7.75 -15.80
CA ALA A 7 16.72 -8.41 -17.00
C ALA A 7 18.04 -9.14 -16.72
N GLU A 8 18.04 -10.43 -16.69
CA GLU A 8 19.25 -11.23 -16.80
C GLU A 8 19.60 -11.37 -18.28
N THR A 9 20.45 -10.48 -18.78
CA THR A 9 20.97 -10.61 -20.14
C THR A 9 21.94 -11.77 -20.18
N MET A 10 21.54 -12.87 -20.80
CA MET A 10 22.42 -13.97 -21.13
C MET A 10 23.54 -13.50 -22.06
N LYS A 11 24.80 -13.68 -21.60
CA LYS A 11 26.06 -13.73 -22.35
C LYS A 11 26.70 -12.43 -22.81
N LYS A 12 27.40 -11.76 -21.90
CA LYS A 12 28.85 -11.44 -21.88
C LYS A 12 29.15 -10.61 -20.62
N GLY A 13 29.58 -11.32 -19.57
CA GLY A 13 30.03 -10.67 -18.33
C GLY A 13 28.88 -10.39 -17.36
N GLY A 14 28.32 -11.37 -16.76
CA GLY A 14 27.57 -11.51 -15.49
C GLY A 14 26.95 -10.30 -14.76
N HIS A 15 26.51 -9.25 -15.43
CA HIS A 15 25.83 -8.13 -14.78
C HIS A 15 24.33 -8.22 -15.02
N THR A 16 23.57 -8.35 -13.91
CA THR A 16 22.13 -8.16 -13.92
C THR A 16 21.86 -6.66 -14.09
N VAL A 17 21.19 -6.28 -15.18
CA VAL A 17 20.69 -4.91 -15.36
C VAL A 17 19.32 -4.84 -14.73
N MET A 18 19.12 -3.91 -13.79
CA MET A 18 17.83 -3.65 -13.16
C MET A 18 17.33 -2.28 -13.61
N HIS A 19 16.20 -2.26 -14.29
CA HIS A 19 15.46 -1.05 -14.58
C HIS A 19 14.41 -0.80 -13.48
N THR A 20 14.17 0.45 -13.10
CA THR A 20 13.23 0.80 -12.03
C THR A 20 12.39 1.98 -12.44
N ILE A 21 11.07 1.80 -12.43
CA ILE A 21 10.07 2.85 -12.64
C ILE A 21 9.49 3.24 -11.30
N CYS A 22 9.57 4.53 -10.95
CA CYS A 22 8.99 5.05 -9.71
C CYS A 22 7.50 5.37 -9.90
N LEU A 23 6.66 4.79 -9.06
CA LEU A 23 5.21 5.00 -9.06
C LEU A 23 4.84 5.88 -7.86
N LYS A 24 4.97 7.19 -7.99
CA LYS A 24 4.70 8.15 -6.90
C LYS A 24 3.40 8.90 -7.06
N ASP A 25 2.99 9.16 -8.28
CA ASP A 25 1.86 9.98 -8.62
C ASP A 25 0.67 9.12 -9.08
N ASN A 26 -0.48 9.74 -9.28
CA ASN A 26 -1.71 9.10 -9.75
C ASN A 26 -2.24 7.99 -8.83
N TRP A 27 -2.07 8.17 -7.53
CA TRP A 27 -2.69 7.31 -6.53
C TRP A 27 -4.02 7.90 -6.07
N THR A 28 -4.89 7.01 -5.63
CA THR A 28 -6.12 7.36 -4.92
C THR A 28 -6.17 6.66 -3.58
N LEU A 29 -6.80 7.31 -2.62
CA LEU A 29 -7.12 6.79 -1.30
C LEU A 29 -8.62 6.65 -1.15
N THR A 30 -9.09 5.51 -0.66
CA THR A 30 -10.49 5.27 -0.32
C THR A 30 -10.57 4.76 1.12
N VAL A 31 -11.51 5.28 1.91
CA VAL A 31 -11.83 4.80 3.25
C VAL A 31 -12.82 3.65 3.12
N LEU A 32 -12.46 2.47 3.65
CA LEU A 32 -13.27 1.26 3.58
C LEU A 32 -13.97 1.00 4.93
N GLY A 33 -15.09 1.66 5.17
CA GLY A 33 -15.84 1.44 6.40
C GLY A 33 -16.70 2.62 6.82
N LYS A 34 -16.91 2.76 8.14
CA LYS A 34 -17.73 3.83 8.71
C LYS A 34 -16.99 5.16 8.65
N ASN A 35 -17.67 6.15 8.12
CA ASN A 35 -17.16 7.49 8.07
C ASN A 35 -17.36 8.19 9.42
N VAL A 36 -16.28 8.66 10.03
CA VAL A 36 -16.30 9.45 11.27
C VAL A 36 -16.39 10.95 10.96
N TYR A 37 -15.84 11.35 9.82
CA TYR A 37 -15.91 12.67 9.24
C TYR A 37 -16.64 12.54 7.91
N ASP A 38 -17.27 13.56 7.40
CA ASP A 38 -17.97 13.53 6.09
C ASP A 38 -16.99 13.34 4.91
N ILE A 39 -16.20 12.27 4.97
CA ILE A 39 -15.23 11.90 3.93
C ILE A 39 -16.01 11.29 2.75
N PRO A 40 -15.74 11.73 1.52
CA PRO A 40 -16.40 11.16 0.35
C PRO A 40 -16.13 9.64 0.22
N GLU A 41 -17.15 8.89 -0.19
CA GLU A 41 -16.98 7.47 -0.56
C GLU A 41 -16.21 7.29 -1.87
N THR A 42 -16.05 8.38 -2.63
CA THR A 42 -15.30 8.39 -3.89
C THR A 42 -13.79 8.42 -3.63
N PRO A 43 -12.98 7.84 -4.52
CA PRO A 43 -11.52 7.87 -4.41
C PRO A 43 -10.97 9.30 -4.33
N ILE A 44 -10.08 9.53 -3.37
CA ILE A 44 -9.42 10.82 -3.08
C ILE A 44 -8.05 10.80 -3.73
N GLU A 45 -7.76 11.75 -4.61
CA GLU A 45 -6.43 11.85 -5.24
C GLU A 45 -5.34 12.06 -4.20
N THR A 46 -4.27 11.28 -4.33
CA THR A 46 -3.09 11.33 -3.47
C THR A 46 -1.83 10.95 -4.24
N LYS A 47 -0.72 10.93 -3.54
CA LYS A 47 0.57 10.45 -4.04
C LYS A 47 1.28 9.66 -2.94
N VAL A 48 2.29 8.88 -3.30
CA VAL A 48 3.07 8.13 -2.33
C VAL A 48 4.55 8.55 -2.38
N PRO A 49 5.26 8.57 -1.26
CA PRO A 49 4.81 8.17 0.07
C PRO A 49 3.86 9.20 0.69
N SER A 50 2.82 8.72 1.36
CA SER A 50 1.89 9.54 2.16
C SER A 50 1.34 8.70 3.31
N THR A 51 0.67 9.37 4.24
CA THR A 51 -0.13 8.71 5.27
C THR A 51 -1.62 9.00 5.03
N VAL A 52 -2.49 8.16 5.57
CA VAL A 52 -3.95 8.40 5.52
C VAL A 52 -4.29 9.76 6.09
N TYR A 53 -3.82 10.07 7.30
CA TYR A 53 -4.05 11.36 7.94
C TYR A 53 -3.50 12.53 7.12
N GLY A 54 -2.28 12.39 6.61
CA GLY A 54 -1.64 13.43 5.80
C GLY A 54 -2.45 13.75 4.54
N THR A 55 -2.93 12.73 3.84
CA THR A 55 -3.78 12.91 2.66
C THR A 55 -5.10 13.59 3.01
N LEU A 56 -5.80 13.12 4.05
CA LEU A 56 -7.10 13.66 4.44
C LEU A 56 -6.99 15.09 4.97
N LEU A 57 -5.93 15.40 5.72
CA LEU A 57 -5.65 16.73 6.23
C LEU A 57 -5.31 17.70 5.09
N GLU A 58 -4.46 17.32 4.15
CA GLU A 58 -4.12 18.13 2.96
C GLU A 58 -5.35 18.47 2.13
N LYS A 59 -6.31 17.55 2.05
CA LYS A 59 -7.59 17.76 1.33
C LYS A 59 -8.65 18.51 2.17
N GLY A 60 -8.35 18.84 3.43
CA GLY A 60 -9.29 19.53 4.33
C GLY A 60 -10.48 18.66 4.74
N LEU A 61 -10.36 17.35 4.67
CA LEU A 61 -11.42 16.38 4.97
C LEU A 61 -11.47 16.00 6.45
N ILE A 62 -10.42 16.28 7.20
CA ILE A 62 -10.34 16.10 8.64
C ILE A 62 -9.75 17.36 9.29
N PRO A 63 -10.10 17.67 10.54
CA PRO A 63 -9.44 18.73 11.30
C PRO A 63 -8.02 18.27 11.69
N ASP A 64 -7.18 19.25 12.10
CA ASP A 64 -5.85 18.96 12.64
C ASP A 64 -5.97 18.06 13.88
N PRO A 65 -5.42 16.81 13.82
CA PRO A 65 -5.49 15.87 14.94
C PRO A 65 -4.80 16.37 16.21
N PHE A 66 -3.83 17.28 16.08
CA PHE A 66 -3.10 17.85 17.23
C PHE A 66 -3.80 19.03 17.90
N TYR A 67 -4.97 19.43 17.38
CA TYR A 67 -5.71 20.54 17.97
C TYR A 67 -6.82 20.05 18.90
N ARG A 68 -6.72 20.38 20.22
CA ARG A 68 -7.66 20.00 21.30
C ARG A 68 -7.86 18.47 21.34
N ASP A 69 -9.13 18.04 21.26
CA ASP A 69 -9.58 16.64 21.41
C ASP A 69 -9.79 15.95 20.06
N ASN A 70 -9.33 16.55 18.94
CA ASN A 70 -9.51 16.01 17.59
C ASN A 70 -8.85 14.63 17.43
N GLU A 71 -7.83 14.31 18.24
CA GLU A 71 -7.17 13.00 18.23
C GLU A 71 -8.15 11.86 18.55
N LEU A 72 -9.16 12.10 19.40
CA LEU A 72 -10.14 11.07 19.77
C LEU A 72 -11.00 10.62 18.58
N ASP A 73 -11.36 11.55 17.71
CA ASP A 73 -12.09 11.22 16.48
C ASP A 73 -11.15 10.68 15.41
N ALA A 74 -9.92 11.18 15.36
CA ALA A 74 -8.89 10.64 14.49
C ALA A 74 -8.59 9.16 14.80
N LEU A 75 -8.56 8.76 16.07
CA LEU A 75 -8.42 7.35 16.48
C LEU A 75 -9.58 6.48 15.99
N LYS A 76 -10.82 6.99 16.04
CA LYS A 76 -11.98 6.27 15.51
C LYS A 76 -11.89 6.06 14.00
N LEU A 77 -11.27 6.99 13.27
CA LEU A 77 -11.03 6.82 11.83
C LEU A 77 -10.14 5.60 11.56
N MET A 78 -9.17 5.29 12.41
CA MET A 78 -8.27 4.15 12.28
C MET A 78 -8.93 2.79 12.56
N GLU A 79 -10.18 2.75 12.97
CA GLU A 79 -10.98 1.51 13.00
C GLU A 79 -11.36 1.03 11.59
N ASN A 80 -11.16 1.85 10.57
CA ASN A 80 -11.44 1.49 9.18
C ASN A 80 -10.22 0.88 8.50
N ASP A 81 -10.49 0.13 7.43
CA ASP A 81 -9.48 -0.24 6.46
C ASP A 81 -9.38 0.87 5.39
N PHE A 82 -8.24 0.93 4.69
CA PHE A 82 -7.98 1.94 3.68
C PHE A 82 -7.42 1.31 2.42
N ALA A 83 -7.89 1.73 1.25
CA ALA A 83 -7.35 1.28 -0.03
C ALA A 83 -6.57 2.39 -0.72
N TYR A 84 -5.31 2.11 -1.06
CA TYR A 84 -4.53 2.90 -2.00
C TYR A 84 -4.54 2.19 -3.35
N GLU A 85 -4.92 2.92 -4.40
CA GLU A 85 -5.03 2.36 -5.74
C GLU A 85 -4.31 3.23 -6.77
N THR A 86 -3.69 2.58 -7.74
CA THR A 86 -3.10 3.22 -8.92
C THR A 86 -3.17 2.28 -10.10
N THR A 87 -2.85 2.79 -11.29
CA THR A 87 -2.68 1.98 -12.48
C THR A 87 -1.24 2.04 -12.96
N ILE A 88 -0.77 0.93 -13.51
CA ILE A 88 0.52 0.81 -14.16
C ILE A 88 0.33 0.32 -15.60
N VAL A 89 1.21 0.76 -16.47
CA VAL A 89 1.31 0.25 -17.84
C VAL A 89 2.62 -0.49 -17.95
N ILE A 90 2.59 -1.74 -18.41
CA ILE A 90 3.77 -2.55 -18.66
C ILE A 90 4.01 -2.54 -20.17
N SER A 91 5.09 -1.87 -20.58
CA SER A 91 5.46 -1.75 -21.98
C SER A 91 5.91 -3.08 -22.57
N GLU A 92 5.97 -3.15 -23.92
CA GLU A 92 6.51 -4.33 -24.58
C GLU A 92 7.99 -4.58 -24.23
N GLU A 93 8.74 -3.50 -23.94
CA GLU A 93 10.15 -3.60 -23.55
C GLU A 93 10.29 -4.19 -22.14
N ASP A 94 9.46 -3.73 -21.19
CA ASP A 94 9.44 -4.20 -19.80
C ASP A 94 9.12 -5.71 -19.72
N ARG A 95 8.25 -6.19 -20.62
CA ARG A 95 7.88 -7.62 -20.71
C ARG A 95 8.99 -8.52 -21.21
N LYS A 96 10.04 -7.98 -21.83
CA LYS A 96 11.23 -8.75 -22.24
C LYS A 96 12.18 -9.02 -21.08
N ALA A 97 11.93 -8.41 -19.92
CA ALA A 97 12.67 -8.71 -18.72
C ALA A 97 12.41 -10.14 -18.25
N ASP A 98 13.43 -10.81 -17.70
CA ASP A 98 13.30 -12.17 -17.18
C ASP A 98 12.33 -12.22 -15.98
N ARG A 99 12.28 -11.15 -15.20
CA ARG A 99 11.39 -11.01 -14.03
C ARG A 99 10.92 -9.56 -13.82
N LEU A 100 9.67 -9.44 -13.42
CA LEU A 100 9.00 -8.18 -13.06
C LEU A 100 8.54 -8.22 -11.60
N PHE A 101 8.85 -7.16 -10.85
CA PHE A 101 8.47 -7.07 -9.44
C PHE A 101 7.76 -5.76 -9.13
N LEU A 102 6.70 -5.84 -8.35
CA LEU A 102 6.21 -4.70 -7.60
C LEU A 102 7.04 -4.57 -6.31
N HIS A 103 7.77 -3.47 -6.20
CA HIS A 103 8.66 -3.20 -5.08
C HIS A 103 8.13 -2.07 -4.21
N PHE A 104 8.08 -2.33 -2.91
CA PHE A 104 7.71 -1.37 -1.88
C PHE A 104 8.87 -1.21 -0.91
N ASP A 105 9.36 0.03 -0.75
CA ASP A 105 10.42 0.34 0.23
C ASP A 105 9.92 0.13 1.68
N GLY A 106 8.62 0.14 1.89
CA GLY A 106 7.91 -0.16 3.14
C GLY A 106 6.40 0.01 2.95
N ILE A 107 5.63 -0.74 3.73
CA ILE A 107 4.17 -0.62 3.85
C ILE A 107 3.87 -0.60 5.36
N ASP A 108 3.17 0.43 5.83
CA ASP A 108 2.85 0.60 7.23
C ASP A 108 1.35 0.40 7.47
N THR A 109 0.95 -0.73 8.03
CA THR A 109 1.77 -1.88 8.47
C THR A 109 1.16 -3.18 7.96
N ILE A 110 -0.08 -3.48 8.38
CA ILE A 110 -0.80 -4.71 8.00
C ILE A 110 -1.53 -4.45 6.70
N ALA A 111 -1.14 -5.13 5.65
CA ALA A 111 -1.71 -4.87 4.34
C ALA A 111 -1.81 -6.11 3.45
N ASP A 112 -2.74 -6.03 2.51
CA ASP A 112 -2.86 -6.95 1.38
C ASP A 112 -2.60 -6.20 0.08
N VAL A 113 -1.84 -6.82 -0.83
CA VAL A 113 -1.49 -6.26 -2.14
C VAL A 113 -2.17 -7.05 -3.23
N TYR A 114 -2.76 -6.33 -4.18
CA TYR A 114 -3.53 -6.90 -5.28
C TYR A 114 -3.06 -6.37 -6.63
N LEU A 115 -3.13 -7.20 -7.65
CA LEU A 115 -2.97 -6.83 -9.06
C LEU A 115 -4.24 -7.28 -9.81
N ASN A 116 -4.93 -6.37 -10.48
CA ASN A 116 -6.21 -6.62 -11.17
C ASN A 116 -7.25 -7.37 -10.31
N GLY A 117 -7.28 -7.09 -9.01
CA GLY A 117 -8.18 -7.73 -8.06
C GLY A 117 -7.71 -9.08 -7.51
N GLU A 118 -6.66 -9.67 -8.05
CA GLU A 118 -6.04 -10.87 -7.51
C GLU A 118 -5.03 -10.52 -6.41
N LYS A 119 -5.13 -11.18 -5.25
CA LYS A 119 -4.20 -10.98 -4.14
C LYS A 119 -2.85 -11.62 -4.46
N ILE A 120 -1.82 -10.79 -4.53
CA ILE A 120 -0.45 -11.22 -4.84
C ILE A 120 0.44 -11.34 -3.60
N GLY A 121 0.02 -10.81 -2.47
CA GLY A 121 0.76 -10.95 -1.22
C GLY A 121 0.21 -10.11 -0.08
N SER A 122 0.88 -10.20 1.07
CA SER A 122 0.56 -9.45 2.29
C SER A 122 1.83 -8.84 2.88
N ALA A 123 1.66 -7.79 3.67
CA ALA A 123 2.71 -7.14 4.45
C ALA A 123 2.28 -7.05 5.93
N ASP A 124 3.23 -7.20 6.84
CA ASP A 124 3.03 -7.16 8.29
C ASP A 124 4.16 -6.44 9.05
N ASN A 125 5.05 -5.78 8.31
CA ASN A 125 6.22 -5.10 8.90
C ASN A 125 6.60 -3.86 8.09
N MET A 126 6.51 -2.69 8.71
CA MET A 126 6.80 -1.40 8.07
C MET A 126 8.29 -1.18 7.75
N ASN A 127 9.19 -1.85 8.47
CA ASN A 127 10.63 -1.69 8.33
C ASN A 127 11.24 -2.68 7.32
N ARG A 128 10.42 -3.40 6.59
CA ARG A 128 10.83 -4.39 5.61
C ARG A 128 10.53 -3.93 4.20
N VAL A 129 11.44 -4.21 3.28
CA VAL A 129 11.19 -4.13 1.84
C VAL A 129 10.31 -5.32 1.43
N TRP A 130 9.27 -5.04 0.63
CA TRP A 130 8.37 -6.05 0.07
C TRP A 130 8.52 -6.08 -1.44
N GLU A 131 8.75 -7.26 -1.98
CA GLU A 131 8.84 -7.50 -3.43
C GLU A 131 7.87 -8.62 -3.81
N TYR A 132 6.96 -8.33 -4.72
CA TYR A 132 6.00 -9.30 -5.24
C TYR A 132 6.31 -9.52 -6.72
N ASP A 133 6.62 -10.77 -7.07
CA ASP A 133 6.86 -11.19 -8.44
C ASP A 133 5.54 -11.23 -9.20
N ILE A 134 5.45 -10.47 -10.28
CA ILE A 134 4.27 -10.38 -11.12
C ILE A 134 4.52 -10.94 -12.53
N THR A 135 5.66 -11.55 -12.77
CA THR A 135 6.10 -12.01 -14.09
C THR A 135 5.04 -12.87 -14.77
N ASP A 136 4.59 -13.92 -14.08
CA ASP A 136 3.62 -14.86 -14.64
C ASP A 136 2.21 -14.27 -14.76
N LEU A 137 1.88 -13.29 -13.89
CA LEU A 137 0.57 -12.63 -13.89
C LEU A 137 0.37 -11.71 -15.10
N VAL A 138 1.45 -11.24 -15.69
CA VAL A 138 1.42 -10.32 -16.84
C VAL A 138 1.88 -11.01 -18.14
N ALA A 139 2.29 -12.27 -18.05
CA ALA A 139 2.76 -13.04 -19.20
C ALA A 139 1.60 -13.30 -20.17
N GLY A 140 1.85 -13.06 -21.45
CA GLY A 140 0.88 -13.34 -22.51
C GLY A 140 -0.17 -12.26 -22.78
N ASP A 141 -0.25 -11.22 -21.95
CA ASP A 141 -1.12 -10.08 -22.20
C ASP A 141 -0.59 -9.20 -23.37
N ALA A 142 -1.46 -8.38 -23.93
CA ALA A 142 -1.06 -7.44 -24.99
C ALA A 142 -0.09 -6.37 -24.46
N ALA A 143 0.76 -5.84 -25.32
CA ALA A 143 1.60 -4.68 -24.99
C ALA A 143 0.72 -3.52 -24.51
N ASP A 144 1.27 -2.68 -23.63
CA ASP A 144 0.61 -1.50 -23.05
C ASP A 144 -0.70 -1.82 -22.30
N THR A 145 -0.87 -3.06 -21.85
CA THR A 145 -1.99 -3.41 -20.96
C THR A 145 -1.88 -2.64 -19.64
N VAL A 146 -3.01 -2.06 -19.23
CA VAL A 146 -3.15 -1.33 -17.98
C VAL A 146 -3.49 -2.32 -16.85
N TYR A 147 -2.73 -2.29 -15.79
CA TYR A 147 -2.98 -3.10 -14.59
C TYR A 147 -3.35 -2.19 -13.41
N GLN A 148 -4.36 -2.58 -12.66
CA GLN A 148 -4.71 -1.93 -11.41
C GLN A 148 -3.87 -2.54 -10.28
N VAL A 149 -3.14 -1.69 -9.57
CA VAL A 149 -2.46 -2.04 -8.32
C VAL A 149 -3.28 -1.49 -7.17
N LYS A 150 -3.60 -2.34 -6.20
CA LYS A 150 -4.34 -1.97 -5.01
C LYS A 150 -3.61 -2.47 -3.77
N VAL A 151 -3.47 -1.60 -2.77
CA VAL A 151 -2.94 -1.93 -1.44
C VAL A 151 -4.05 -1.63 -0.44
N VAL A 152 -4.52 -2.65 0.26
CA VAL A 152 -5.49 -2.51 1.34
C VAL A 152 -4.74 -2.51 2.66
N LEU A 153 -4.72 -1.38 3.35
CA LEU A 153 -4.21 -1.26 4.71
C LEU A 153 -5.32 -1.64 5.68
N HIS A 154 -5.08 -2.64 6.49
CA HIS A 154 -6.02 -3.10 7.51
C HIS A 154 -5.92 -2.25 8.78
N SER A 155 -7.06 -2.11 9.47
CA SER A 155 -7.14 -1.38 10.73
C SER A 155 -6.18 -1.97 11.77
N PRO A 156 -5.20 -1.19 12.28
CA PRO A 156 -4.31 -1.68 13.32
C PRO A 156 -5.05 -1.95 14.64
N THR A 157 -6.09 -1.19 14.93
CA THR A 157 -6.88 -1.34 16.17
C THR A 157 -7.63 -2.67 16.19
N LYS A 158 -8.19 -3.10 15.06
CA LYS A 158 -8.83 -4.42 14.93
C LYS A 158 -7.80 -5.54 15.10
N PHE A 159 -6.68 -5.44 14.42
CA PHE A 159 -5.61 -6.42 14.51
C PHE A 159 -5.09 -6.56 15.96
N ILE A 160 -4.82 -5.43 16.63
CA ILE A 160 -4.37 -5.44 18.02
C ILE A 160 -5.41 -6.13 18.92
N ALA A 161 -6.68 -5.78 18.80
CA ALA A 161 -7.74 -6.38 19.61
C ALA A 161 -7.86 -7.91 19.39
N GLU A 162 -7.69 -8.37 18.16
CA GLU A 162 -7.69 -9.81 17.84
C GLU A 162 -6.48 -10.53 18.44
N GLU A 163 -5.30 -9.93 18.43
CA GLU A 163 -4.07 -10.51 19.00
C GLU A 163 -4.10 -10.49 20.52
N GLU A 164 -4.60 -9.43 21.15
CA GLU A 164 -4.80 -9.33 22.60
C GLU A 164 -5.77 -10.39 23.11
N ALA A 165 -6.86 -10.66 22.36
CA ALA A 165 -7.80 -11.72 22.71
C ALA A 165 -7.16 -13.13 22.74
N LYS A 166 -6.10 -13.35 21.96
CA LYS A 166 -5.33 -14.60 21.94
C LYS A 166 -4.33 -14.70 23.08
N CYS A 167 -3.88 -13.57 23.61
CA CYS A 167 -2.87 -13.49 24.65
C CYS A 167 -3.31 -12.56 25.80
N PRO A 168 -4.19 -13.03 26.72
CA PRO A 168 -4.83 -12.19 27.75
C PRO A 168 -3.88 -11.76 28.89
N VAL A 169 -2.60 -11.77 28.67
CA VAL A 169 -1.62 -11.22 29.64
C VAL A 169 -1.52 -9.73 29.39
N GLY A 170 -2.11 -8.93 30.27
CA GLY A 170 -2.06 -7.46 30.19
C GLY A 170 -0.61 -6.98 30.01
N ALA A 171 -0.39 -6.15 29.01
CA ALA A 171 0.88 -5.49 28.82
C ALA A 171 1.12 -4.55 30.03
N ALA A 172 2.35 -4.52 30.52
CA ALA A 172 2.74 -3.64 31.64
C ALA A 172 2.64 -2.13 31.30
N SER A 173 2.17 -1.79 30.11
CA SER A 173 2.07 -0.43 29.57
C SER A 173 0.72 0.24 29.76
N ASP A 174 -0.28 -0.42 30.32
CA ASP A 174 -1.58 0.20 30.66
C ASP A 174 -1.48 1.32 31.70
N ALA A 175 -0.27 1.60 32.17
CA ALA A 175 0.02 2.66 33.12
C ALA A 175 0.51 3.96 32.46
N MET A 176 0.42 4.08 31.15
CA MET A 176 0.72 5.36 30.51
C MET A 176 -0.55 6.20 30.47
N PRO A 177 -0.56 7.32 31.18
CA PRO A 177 -1.66 8.25 31.17
C PRO A 177 -1.82 8.92 29.82
#